data_c208919c9c04d366b8fca561214f0370
#
_entry.id   c208919c9c04d366b8fca561214f0370
#
_cell.length_a   1.000
_cell.length_b   1.000
_cell.length_c   1.000
_cell.angle_alpha   90.00
_cell.angle_beta   90.00
_cell.angle_gamma   90.00
#
_symmetry.space_group_name_H-M   'P 1'
#
loop_
_entity.id
_entity.type
_entity.pdbx_description
1 polymer ?
#
loop_
_entity_poly.entity_id
_entity_poly.type
_entity_poly.pdbx_seq_one_letter_code
_entity_poly.pdbx_strand_id
1 'polypeptide(L)'
;MPTGFETVIFGMGCFWGAERLLWQLEGVTSTAVGYAGGHTANPTYKDICYLDTGHAEVVQVVFDPAQITYQQLLKTFWESHNPTQGMRQGNDVGSQYRSMIMYTTETQRVEALASKDVYNEQLNAARYPAITTEIIAAAEFFMAEDYHQRYLEKNPNGYCGIGGTGVSCPIASIHA
;
A
#
# COMPACT_ATOMS: atom_id res chain seq x y z
N MET A 1 -16.52 -12.11 -7.26
CA MET A 1 -16.64 -10.99 -6.30
C MET A 1 -18.09 -10.62 -6.12
N PRO A 2 -18.55 -10.45 -4.87
CA PRO A 2 -19.89 -9.91 -4.66
C PRO A 2 -20.01 -8.53 -5.32
N THR A 3 -21.19 -8.22 -5.83
CA THR A 3 -21.45 -6.94 -6.46
C THR A 3 -21.28 -5.82 -5.44
N GLY A 4 -20.57 -4.76 -5.81
CA GLY A 4 -20.36 -3.58 -4.97
C GLY A 4 -19.04 -3.57 -4.22
N PHE A 5 -18.32 -4.69 -4.14
CA PHE A 5 -16.99 -4.69 -3.53
C PHE A 5 -15.93 -4.27 -4.55
N GLU A 6 -14.88 -3.63 -4.07
CA GLU A 6 -13.76 -3.19 -4.90
C GLU A 6 -12.45 -3.73 -4.36
N THR A 7 -11.45 -3.76 -5.22
CA THR A 7 -10.09 -4.23 -4.89
C THR A 7 -9.09 -3.14 -5.24
N VAL A 8 -8.09 -2.96 -4.39
CA VAL A 8 -6.92 -2.12 -4.65
C VAL A 8 -5.70 -2.81 -4.05
N ILE A 9 -4.52 -2.52 -4.60
CA ILE A 9 -3.26 -3.09 -4.12
C ILE A 9 -2.34 -1.95 -3.69
N PHE A 10 -1.81 -2.04 -2.46
CA PHE A 10 -0.94 -1.01 -1.88
C PHE A 10 0.44 -1.58 -1.54
N GLY A 11 1.48 -0.85 -1.92
CA GLY A 11 2.85 -1.07 -1.43
C GLY A 11 3.20 0.02 -0.43
N MET A 12 3.52 -0.36 0.80
CA MET A 12 3.77 0.58 1.91
C MET A 12 4.99 0.17 2.74
N GLY A 13 5.96 -0.50 2.13
CA GLY A 13 7.08 -1.08 2.83
C GLY A 13 6.79 -2.52 3.22
N CYS A 14 7.33 -2.97 4.36
CA CYS A 14 7.10 -4.34 4.82
C CYS A 14 5.61 -4.65 4.92
N PHE A 15 5.17 -5.71 4.22
CA PHE A 15 3.75 -6.00 4.12
C PHE A 15 3.13 -6.58 5.40
N TRP A 16 3.93 -6.99 6.38
CA TRP A 16 3.40 -7.46 7.66
C TRP A 16 2.65 -6.34 8.39
N GLY A 17 3.30 -5.19 8.56
CA GLY A 17 2.70 -4.03 9.23
C GLY A 17 1.62 -3.38 8.38
N ALA A 18 1.84 -3.31 7.07
CA ALA A 18 0.86 -2.75 6.16
C ALA A 18 -0.44 -3.56 6.17
N GLU A 19 -0.34 -4.89 6.14
CA GLU A 19 -1.53 -5.73 6.20
C GLU A 19 -2.29 -5.55 7.51
N ARG A 20 -1.60 -5.55 8.64
CA ARG A 20 -2.24 -5.37 9.95
C ARG A 20 -2.99 -4.04 10.02
N LEU A 21 -2.37 -2.97 9.55
CA LEU A 21 -3.01 -1.67 9.52
C LEU A 21 -4.31 -1.71 8.70
N LEU A 22 -4.26 -2.33 7.54
CA LEU A 22 -5.39 -2.32 6.60
C LEU A 22 -6.53 -3.24 7.03
N TRP A 23 -6.24 -4.42 7.61
CA TRP A 23 -7.33 -5.30 8.03
C TRP A 23 -8.11 -4.76 9.23
N GLN A 24 -7.54 -3.82 9.97
CA GLN A 24 -8.22 -3.21 11.10
C GLN A 24 -9.24 -2.15 10.71
N LEU A 25 -9.25 -1.73 9.44
CA LEU A 25 -10.18 -0.71 8.98
C LEU A 25 -11.57 -1.30 8.78
N GLU A 26 -12.57 -0.66 9.37
CA GLU A 26 -13.96 -1.06 9.15
C GLU A 26 -14.31 -0.84 7.69
N GLY A 27 -14.91 -1.86 7.07
CA GLY A 27 -15.22 -1.84 5.64
C GLY A 27 -14.22 -2.59 4.77
N VAL A 28 -13.02 -2.89 5.27
CA VAL A 28 -12.09 -3.80 4.61
C VAL A 28 -12.55 -5.22 4.92
N THR A 29 -12.92 -5.96 3.87
CA THR A 29 -13.51 -7.30 4.02
C THR A 29 -12.46 -8.40 3.98
N SER A 30 -11.36 -8.20 3.26
CA SER A 30 -10.26 -9.16 3.23
C SER A 30 -8.97 -8.48 2.80
N THR A 31 -7.86 -9.05 3.26
CA THR A 31 -6.51 -8.65 2.86
C THR A 31 -5.69 -9.88 2.51
N ALA A 32 -4.72 -9.70 1.62
CA ALA A 32 -3.73 -10.73 1.29
C ALA A 32 -2.43 -10.04 0.98
N VAL A 33 -1.31 -10.61 1.42
CA VAL A 33 0.01 -10.07 1.09
C VAL A 33 0.60 -10.84 -0.07
N GLY A 34 1.41 -10.16 -0.87
CA GLY A 34 2.01 -10.76 -2.05
C GLY A 34 3.06 -9.87 -2.69
N TYR A 35 3.40 -10.21 -3.92
CA TYR A 35 4.44 -9.55 -4.70
C TYR A 35 3.85 -9.10 -6.04
N ALA A 36 4.15 -7.89 -6.46
CA ALA A 36 3.64 -7.35 -7.72
C ALA A 36 4.52 -6.22 -8.24
N GLY A 37 4.35 -5.90 -9.52
CA GLY A 37 5.04 -4.79 -10.16
C GLY A 37 6.41 -5.11 -10.73
N GLY A 38 6.87 -6.35 -10.62
CA GLY A 38 8.16 -6.79 -11.14
C GLY A 38 8.04 -7.57 -12.44
N HIS A 39 9.11 -8.28 -12.78
CA HIS A 39 9.25 -8.94 -14.09
C HIS A 39 9.39 -10.47 -14.02
N THR A 40 9.50 -11.06 -12.82
CA THR A 40 9.63 -12.51 -12.69
C THR A 40 8.27 -13.14 -12.37
N ALA A 41 8.09 -14.40 -12.79
CA ALA A 41 6.86 -15.15 -12.51
C ALA A 41 7.03 -15.95 -11.22
N ASN A 42 5.94 -16.04 -10.45
CA ASN A 42 5.86 -16.87 -9.24
C ASN A 42 7.05 -16.66 -8.28
N PRO A 43 7.38 -15.42 -7.91
CA PRO A 43 8.51 -15.17 -7.03
C PRO A 43 8.25 -15.73 -5.63
N THR A 44 9.33 -16.17 -4.97
CA THR A 44 9.29 -16.53 -3.55
C THR A 44 9.84 -15.36 -2.73
N TYR A 45 9.63 -15.40 -1.42
CA TYR A 45 10.21 -14.39 -0.51
C TYR A 45 11.74 -14.37 -0.65
N LYS A 46 12.35 -15.53 -0.78
CA LYS A 46 13.80 -15.66 -0.97
C LYS A 46 14.24 -14.96 -2.27
N ASP A 47 13.48 -15.14 -3.35
CA ASP A 47 13.75 -14.45 -4.62
C ASP A 47 13.68 -12.94 -4.44
N ILE A 48 12.67 -12.44 -3.73
CA ILE A 48 12.49 -11.01 -3.46
C ILE A 48 13.68 -10.44 -2.71
N CYS A 49 14.20 -11.17 -1.73
CA CYS A 49 15.32 -10.70 -0.88
C CYS A 49 16.67 -10.76 -1.58
N TYR A 50 16.90 -11.73 -2.46
CA TYR A 50 18.24 -12.03 -2.97
C TYR A 50 18.41 -11.86 -4.48
N LEU A 51 17.31 -11.73 -5.22
CA LEU A 51 17.35 -11.58 -6.68
C LEU A 51 16.72 -10.25 -7.08
N ASP A 52 17.07 -9.77 -8.26
CA ASP A 52 16.45 -8.58 -8.84
C ASP A 52 15.15 -9.01 -9.56
N THR A 53 14.07 -9.15 -8.81
CA THR A 53 12.76 -9.51 -9.38
C THR A 53 11.98 -8.30 -9.86
N GLY A 54 12.32 -7.10 -9.37
CA GLY A 54 11.55 -5.89 -9.62
C GLY A 54 10.22 -5.81 -8.87
N HIS A 55 9.82 -6.87 -8.16
CA HIS A 55 8.56 -6.87 -7.41
C HIS A 55 8.65 -6.07 -6.12
N ALA A 56 7.52 -5.47 -5.73
CA ALA A 56 7.35 -4.87 -4.40
C ALA A 56 6.53 -5.81 -3.53
N GLU A 57 6.74 -5.72 -2.22
CA GLU A 57 5.85 -6.32 -1.23
C GLU A 57 4.59 -5.48 -1.18
N VAL A 58 3.44 -6.10 -1.40
CA VAL A 58 2.18 -5.39 -1.51
C VAL A 58 1.08 -6.09 -0.73
N VAL A 59 0.01 -5.35 -0.45
CA VAL A 59 -1.21 -5.86 0.18
C VAL A 59 -2.37 -5.66 -0.78
N GLN A 60 -3.05 -6.74 -1.11
CA GLN A 60 -4.30 -6.68 -1.87
C GLN A 60 -5.42 -6.47 -0.87
N VAL A 61 -6.23 -5.44 -1.08
CA VAL A 61 -7.33 -5.06 -0.19
C VAL A 61 -8.64 -5.19 -0.94
N VAL A 62 -9.58 -5.94 -0.38
CA VAL A 62 -10.96 -5.97 -0.85
C VAL A 62 -11.80 -5.19 0.16
N PHE A 63 -12.55 -4.22 -0.31
CA PHE A 63 -13.30 -3.33 0.57
C PHE A 63 -14.71 -3.10 0.06
N ASP A 64 -15.60 -2.76 1.00
CA ASP A 64 -16.99 -2.39 0.71
C ASP A 64 -17.06 -0.86 0.67
N PRO A 65 -17.26 -0.26 -0.54
CA PRO A 65 -17.30 1.20 -0.64
C PRO A 65 -18.49 1.84 0.05
N ALA A 66 -19.48 1.05 0.48
CA ALA A 66 -20.59 1.55 1.31
C ALA A 66 -20.16 1.75 2.76
N GLN A 67 -19.11 1.08 3.22
CA GLN A 67 -18.61 1.19 4.59
C GLN A 67 -17.35 2.01 4.69
N ILE A 68 -16.45 1.93 3.70
CA ILE A 68 -15.23 2.72 3.65
C ILE A 68 -15.02 3.22 2.23
N THR A 69 -14.80 4.52 2.07
CA THR A 69 -14.57 5.09 0.74
C THR A 69 -13.14 4.85 0.30
N TYR A 70 -12.93 4.88 -1.03
CA TYR A 70 -11.57 4.81 -1.57
C TYR A 70 -10.71 5.97 -1.06
N GLN A 71 -11.30 7.16 -0.90
CA GLN A 71 -10.59 8.32 -0.35
C GLN A 71 -10.11 8.08 1.08
N GLN A 72 -10.90 7.38 1.89
CA GLN A 72 -10.49 7.03 3.25
C GLN A 72 -9.32 6.03 3.23
N LEU A 73 -9.33 5.08 2.30
CA LEU A 73 -8.20 4.17 2.10
C LEU A 73 -6.96 4.93 1.67
N LEU A 74 -7.10 5.87 0.74
CA LEU A 74 -5.98 6.70 0.29
C LEU A 74 -5.41 7.55 1.43
N LYS A 75 -6.28 8.13 2.24
CA LYS A 75 -5.84 8.89 3.42
C LYS A 75 -5.01 8.01 4.35
N THR A 76 -5.50 6.81 4.66
CA THR A 76 -4.76 5.84 5.48
C THR A 76 -3.43 5.49 4.85
N PHE A 77 -3.41 5.22 3.55
CA PHE A 77 -2.19 4.90 2.80
C PHE A 77 -1.16 6.03 2.95
N TRP A 78 -1.56 7.27 2.62
CA TRP A 78 -0.63 8.40 2.65
C TRP A 78 -0.10 8.70 4.05
N GLU A 79 -0.97 8.60 5.07
CA GLU A 79 -0.60 8.99 6.44
C GLU A 79 0.17 7.91 7.19
N SER A 80 0.18 6.68 6.71
CA SER A 80 0.72 5.54 7.47
C SER A 80 2.10 5.09 7.05
N HIS A 81 2.68 5.70 6.03
CA HIS A 81 4.06 5.42 5.61
C HIS A 81 4.67 6.69 5.03
N ASN A 82 5.95 6.66 4.76
CA ASN A 82 6.64 7.79 4.14
C ASN A 82 6.74 7.56 2.64
N PRO A 83 5.94 8.27 1.81
CA PRO A 83 5.92 8.04 0.36
C PRO A 83 7.02 8.77 -0.40
N THR A 84 8.03 9.30 0.28
CA THR A 84 9.08 10.14 -0.34
C THR A 84 10.45 9.46 -0.37
N GLN A 85 10.56 8.20 0.04
CA GLN A 85 11.86 7.56 0.28
C GLN A 85 12.41 6.76 -0.91
N GLY A 86 11.70 6.68 -2.03
CA GLY A 86 12.17 5.92 -3.19
C GLY A 86 12.20 4.43 -2.90
N MET A 87 13.35 3.81 -3.10
CA MET A 87 13.52 2.36 -2.97
C MET A 87 13.77 1.92 -1.53
N ARG A 88 12.98 2.46 -0.60
CA ARG A 88 13.07 2.08 0.82
C ARG A 88 11.82 2.53 1.56
N GLN A 89 11.62 2.00 2.75
CA GLN A 89 10.64 2.50 3.70
C GLN A 89 11.21 2.35 5.12
N GLY A 90 11.46 3.51 5.76
CA GLY A 90 12.06 3.52 7.09
C GLY A 90 13.43 2.82 7.09
N ASN A 91 13.58 1.83 7.95
CA ASN A 91 14.81 1.05 8.05
C ASN A 91 14.92 -0.07 7.01
N ASP A 92 13.85 -0.34 6.27
CA ASP A 92 13.83 -1.40 5.26
C ASP A 92 14.30 -0.81 3.92
N VAL A 93 15.48 -1.24 3.45
CA VAL A 93 16.11 -0.73 2.24
C VAL A 93 15.99 -1.77 1.12
N GLY A 94 15.52 -1.34 -0.04
CA GLY A 94 15.40 -2.18 -1.23
C GLY A 94 14.15 -1.83 -2.04
N SER A 95 14.19 -2.14 -3.34
CA SER A 95 13.06 -1.86 -4.24
C SER A 95 11.78 -2.58 -3.83
N GLN A 96 11.88 -3.70 -3.11
CA GLN A 96 10.71 -4.42 -2.62
C GLN A 96 9.90 -3.62 -1.59
N TYR A 97 10.47 -2.59 -1.01
CA TYR A 97 9.81 -1.77 0.01
C TYR A 97 9.33 -0.43 -0.52
N ARG A 98 9.34 -0.23 -1.84
CA ARG A 98 8.91 1.03 -2.44
C ARG A 98 7.41 1.25 -2.33
N SER A 99 7.02 2.52 -2.28
CA SER A 99 5.61 2.94 -2.19
C SER A 99 4.90 2.76 -3.53
N MET A 100 3.68 2.22 -3.51
CA MET A 100 2.96 1.91 -4.74
C MET A 100 1.45 1.85 -4.51
N ILE A 101 0.69 2.34 -5.49
CA ILE A 101 -0.75 2.14 -5.58
C ILE A 101 -1.02 1.47 -6.93
N MET A 102 -1.63 0.29 -6.91
CA MET A 102 -2.11 -0.37 -8.11
C MET A 102 -3.63 -0.27 -8.15
N TYR A 103 -4.13 0.52 -9.08
CA TYR A 103 -5.57 0.73 -9.23
C TYR A 103 -6.19 -0.37 -10.10
N THR A 104 -7.46 -0.66 -9.84
CA THR A 104 -8.22 -1.66 -10.61
C THR A 104 -9.33 -1.02 -11.45
N THR A 105 -9.63 0.27 -11.24
CA THR A 105 -10.64 1.00 -12.01
C THR A 105 -10.10 2.38 -12.40
N GLU A 106 -10.70 2.97 -13.42
CA GLU A 106 -10.33 4.32 -13.86
C GLU A 106 -10.65 5.38 -12.78
N THR A 107 -11.73 5.21 -12.06
CA THR A 107 -12.08 6.10 -10.95
C THR A 107 -10.98 6.06 -9.88
N GLN A 108 -10.48 4.86 -9.54
CA GLN A 108 -9.37 4.72 -8.60
C GLN A 108 -8.12 5.44 -9.10
N ARG A 109 -7.81 5.34 -10.39
CA ARG A 109 -6.65 6.03 -10.97
C ARG A 109 -6.77 7.54 -10.80
N VAL A 110 -7.91 8.11 -11.16
CA VAL A 110 -8.13 9.56 -11.07
C VAL A 110 -8.03 10.02 -9.62
N GLU A 111 -8.68 9.32 -8.70
CA GLU A 111 -8.68 9.69 -7.29
C GLU A 111 -7.29 9.54 -6.66
N ALA A 112 -6.54 8.49 -7.03
CA ALA A 112 -5.19 8.29 -6.52
C ALA A 112 -4.26 9.42 -6.97
N LEU A 113 -4.32 9.79 -8.24
CA LEU A 113 -3.50 10.89 -8.77
C LEU A 113 -3.85 12.22 -8.12
N ALA A 114 -5.14 12.50 -7.94
CA ALA A 114 -5.59 13.73 -7.26
C ALA A 114 -5.12 13.76 -5.82
N SER A 115 -5.21 12.64 -5.10
CA SER A 115 -4.76 12.56 -3.71
C SER A 115 -3.25 12.74 -3.58
N LYS A 116 -2.49 12.22 -4.55
CA LYS A 116 -1.03 12.40 -4.60
C LYS A 116 -0.68 13.88 -4.67
N ASP A 117 -1.35 14.62 -5.56
CA ASP A 117 -1.10 16.05 -5.72
C ASP A 117 -1.39 16.81 -4.43
N VAL A 118 -2.52 16.53 -3.80
CA VAL A 118 -2.93 17.17 -2.55
C VAL A 118 -1.92 16.87 -1.44
N TYR A 119 -1.55 15.60 -1.27
CA TYR A 119 -0.63 15.22 -0.20
C TYR A 119 0.80 15.72 -0.47
N ASN A 120 1.20 15.75 -1.74
CA ASN A 120 2.51 16.27 -2.11
C ASN A 120 2.66 17.73 -1.71
N GLU A 121 1.60 18.53 -1.85
CA GLU A 121 1.60 19.93 -1.38
C GLU A 121 1.78 20.00 0.13
N GLN A 122 1.10 19.14 0.89
CA GLN A 122 1.22 19.12 2.36
C GLN A 122 2.64 18.70 2.78
N LEU A 123 3.21 17.71 2.12
CA LEU A 123 4.57 17.25 2.40
C LEU A 123 5.60 18.31 2.05
N ASN A 124 5.42 18.98 0.93
CA ASN A 124 6.32 20.06 0.50
C ASN A 124 6.30 21.21 1.51
N ALA A 125 5.12 21.58 2.01
CA ALA A 125 4.97 22.60 3.05
C ALA A 125 5.67 22.19 4.36
N ALA A 126 5.75 20.89 4.65
CA ALA A 126 6.45 20.34 5.79
C ALA A 126 7.94 20.04 5.50
N ARG A 127 8.43 20.45 4.33
CA ARG A 127 9.81 20.31 3.88
C ARG A 127 10.26 18.88 3.62
N TYR A 128 9.34 18.01 3.22
CA TYR A 128 9.67 16.67 2.74
C TYR A 128 9.99 16.72 1.24
N PRO A 129 10.76 15.74 0.73
CA PRO A 129 10.98 15.60 -0.71
C PRO A 129 9.68 15.30 -1.45
N ALA A 130 9.73 15.30 -2.78
CA ALA A 130 8.58 14.93 -3.60
C ALA A 130 8.20 13.46 -3.39
N ILE A 131 6.91 13.17 -3.55
CA ILE A 131 6.39 11.81 -3.48
C ILE A 131 6.99 10.95 -4.59
N THR A 132 7.45 9.74 -4.22
CA THR A 132 8.02 8.76 -5.16
C THR A 132 7.07 7.61 -5.45
N THR A 133 5.86 7.61 -4.89
CA THR A 133 4.86 6.55 -5.05
C THR A 133 4.53 6.31 -6.52
N GLU A 134 4.61 5.06 -6.96
CA GLU A 134 4.15 4.66 -8.29
C GLU A 134 2.64 4.47 -8.24
N ILE A 135 1.92 5.06 -9.21
CA ILE A 135 0.46 4.86 -9.36
C ILE A 135 0.26 4.23 -10.73
N ILE A 136 0.01 2.94 -10.75
CA ILE A 136 -0.03 2.13 -11.98
C ILE A 136 -1.24 1.21 -11.97
N ALA A 137 -1.61 0.71 -13.16
CA ALA A 137 -2.67 -0.29 -13.28
C ALA A 137 -2.25 -1.58 -12.58
N ALA A 138 -3.21 -2.28 -11.96
CA ALA A 138 -2.95 -3.54 -11.29
C ALA A 138 -2.33 -4.54 -12.28
N ALA A 139 -1.12 -4.98 -11.93
CA ALA A 139 -0.43 -6.05 -12.65
C ALA A 139 -0.73 -7.36 -11.96
N GLU A 140 -0.11 -8.45 -12.46
CA GLU A 140 -0.31 -9.76 -11.85
C GLU A 140 0.16 -9.74 -10.39
N PHE A 141 -0.73 -10.19 -9.50
CA PHE A 141 -0.46 -10.29 -8.06
C PHE A 141 -0.08 -11.74 -7.77
N PHE A 142 1.11 -11.93 -7.22
CA PHE A 142 1.58 -13.25 -6.82
C PHE A 142 1.43 -13.37 -5.31
N MET A 143 0.55 -14.27 -4.86
CA MET A 143 0.29 -14.51 -3.45
C MET A 143 1.59 -14.90 -2.73
N ALA A 144 1.89 -14.22 -1.63
CA ALA A 144 3.03 -14.60 -0.81
C ALA A 144 2.73 -15.89 -0.05
N GLU A 145 3.78 -16.50 0.48
CA GLU A 145 3.68 -17.76 1.22
C GLU A 145 2.68 -17.66 2.38
N ASP A 146 2.05 -18.77 2.74
CA ASP A 146 1.01 -18.80 3.78
C ASP A 146 1.49 -18.23 5.12
N TYR A 147 2.77 -18.43 5.47
CA TYR A 147 3.28 -17.93 6.74
C TYR A 147 3.37 -16.39 6.79
N HIS A 148 3.35 -15.71 5.64
CA HIS A 148 3.29 -14.26 5.58
C HIS A 148 1.86 -13.73 5.71
N GLN A 149 0.85 -14.55 5.36
CA GLN A 149 -0.54 -14.10 5.42
C GLN A 149 -0.94 -13.88 6.87
N ARG A 150 -1.36 -12.63 7.19
CA ARG A 150 -1.72 -12.23 8.56
C ARG A 150 -0.63 -12.56 9.58
N TYR A 151 0.63 -12.31 9.17
CA TYR A 151 1.81 -12.66 9.98
C TYR A 151 1.74 -12.06 11.38
N LEU A 152 1.32 -10.79 11.52
CA LEU A 152 1.27 -10.13 12.83
C LEU A 152 0.06 -10.54 13.66
N GLU A 153 -0.93 -11.23 13.08
CA GLU A 153 -1.97 -11.90 13.86
C GLU A 153 -1.41 -13.18 14.52
N LYS A 154 -0.62 -13.93 13.74
CA LYS A 154 0.04 -15.16 14.21
C LYS A 154 1.22 -14.86 15.13
N ASN A 155 1.86 -13.72 14.95
CA ASN A 155 3.07 -13.28 15.66
C ASN A 155 2.88 -11.82 16.13
N PRO A 156 2.06 -11.55 17.16
CA PRO A 156 1.71 -10.17 17.53
C PRO A 156 2.90 -9.28 17.90
N ASN A 157 4.00 -9.89 18.35
CA ASN A 157 5.23 -9.17 18.71
C ASN A 157 6.25 -9.14 17.57
N GLY A 158 5.86 -9.56 16.36
CA GLY A 158 6.73 -9.54 15.20
C GLY A 158 7.06 -8.13 14.75
N TYR A 159 8.05 -8.03 13.85
CA TYR A 159 8.53 -6.75 13.34
C TYR A 159 7.41 -5.97 12.65
N CYS A 160 7.23 -4.70 13.03
CA CYS A 160 6.34 -3.77 12.39
C CYS A 160 7.03 -2.41 12.29
N GLY A 161 7.46 -2.05 11.09
CA GLY A 161 8.10 -0.76 10.82
C GLY A 161 7.15 0.29 10.27
N ILE A 162 5.83 0.02 10.28
CA ILE A 162 4.87 0.94 9.70
C ILE A 162 4.80 2.25 10.50
N GLY A 163 4.83 3.37 9.81
CA GLY A 163 4.72 4.67 10.44
C GLY A 163 4.82 5.77 9.41
N GLY A 164 4.06 6.83 9.59
CA GLY A 164 3.97 7.93 8.65
C GLY A 164 4.89 9.08 8.97
N THR A 165 4.74 10.15 8.18
CA THR A 165 5.53 11.38 8.32
C THR A 165 5.00 12.31 9.42
N GLY A 166 3.78 12.04 9.93
CA GLY A 166 3.09 12.96 10.82
C GLY A 166 2.29 14.03 10.10
N VAL A 167 2.40 14.10 8.78
CA VAL A 167 1.65 15.07 7.97
C VAL A 167 0.28 14.50 7.63
N SER A 168 -0.77 15.27 7.85
CA SER A 168 -2.14 14.83 7.57
C SER A 168 -2.49 14.99 6.09
N CYS A 169 -3.28 14.04 5.58
CA CYS A 169 -3.82 14.09 4.23
C CYS A 169 -5.26 14.60 4.29
N PRO A 170 -5.58 15.74 3.67
CA PRO A 170 -6.92 16.33 3.80
C PRO A 170 -7.96 15.79 2.82
N ILE A 171 -7.64 14.80 2.00
CA ILE A 171 -8.53 14.37 0.91
C ILE A 171 -9.89 13.86 1.39
N ALA A 172 -9.94 13.22 2.57
CA ALA A 172 -11.21 12.69 3.11
C ALA A 172 -12.20 13.80 3.45
N SER A 173 -11.73 15.02 3.73
CA SER A 173 -12.60 16.16 4.03
C SER A 173 -13.09 16.89 2.77
N ILE A 174 -12.47 16.64 1.61
CA ILE A 174 -12.88 17.23 0.34
C ILE A 174 -14.21 16.64 -0.14
N HIS A 175 -14.49 15.42 0.24
CA HIS A 175 -15.68 14.68 -0.17
C HIS A 175 -16.72 14.55 0.95
N ALA A 176 -16.60 15.36 1.95
CA ALA A 176 -17.55 15.39 3.05
C ALA A 176 -18.90 15.96 2.61
#